data_01e3a425259656133c83fcd9a3107f47
#
_entry.id   01e3a425259656133c83fcd9a3107f47
#
_cell.length_a   1.000
_cell.length_b   1.000
_cell.length_c   1.000
_cell.angle_alpha   90.00
_cell.angle_beta   90.00
_cell.angle_gamma   90.00
#
_symmetry.space_group_name_H-M   'P 1'
#
loop_
_entity.id
_entity.type
_entity.pdbx_description
1 polymer ?
#
loop_
_entity_poly.entity_id
_entity_poly.type
_entity_poly.pdbx_seq_one_letter_code
_entity_poly.pdbx_strand_id
1 'polypeptide(L)'
;MTQRAVEKNTSQSSARDGGGSSPARRRALGYGLLVVLPLLAATVLLVSHGDRPARAAAGSPENHAAAALFFAIAVVVGAARLAGLLAARLGQPQVIGELLAGITLGPTVLDRLAPSVRAWLFPQAAVTGIDALAQLGLVLFMFGVGQEVVRNSRDRSGRDGGLIALTSLVLPFAAGTAIALPLASRFAGAAGDSLTFALFVGCALSITAFPVLARILTDLDLIRTRTGRLSLFSAAIGDGICWLLLTATLLLAQGGDLSSLWRPVLLTLLTAVVLLGPVRAGLARYLVHGDRQPKAAFVLVIAVVGIAGSAGITALLGIHQLIGAFLFGLAWPAALPPETSVVPSLGTMAHLLLPFFFLGFGLSVDLGDLPLTTETLAVACLLTAVAIVTKVGGVALAAHLCGMGRREAATLGLLMNARGLTELVVLGIGHEARLIDGEMFAMLTLVALVTTLMTGPGVRLLAGLRGPGREPTP
;
A
#
# COMPACT_ATOMS: atom_id res chain seq x y z
N MET A 1 51.47 -25.58 38.16
CA MET A 1 52.15 -25.04 36.94
C MET A 1 51.45 -25.52 35.68
N THR A 2 50.14 -25.21 35.45
CA THR A 2 49.42 -25.65 34.25
C THR A 2 48.20 -24.72 34.01
N GLN A 3 48.38 -23.39 34.05
CA GLN A 3 47.29 -22.43 33.78
C GLN A 3 47.74 -21.17 33.00
N ARG A 4 48.92 -21.16 32.39
CA ARG A 4 49.50 -20.00 31.66
C ARG A 4 49.72 -20.23 30.14
N ALA A 5 49.24 -21.34 29.57
CA ALA A 5 49.49 -21.67 28.15
C ALA A 5 48.23 -21.58 27.23
N VAL A 6 47.06 -21.19 27.76
CA VAL A 6 45.83 -21.12 26.94
C VAL A 6 45.44 -19.68 26.54
N GLU A 7 46.05 -18.67 27.15
CA GLU A 7 45.68 -17.24 26.91
C GLU A 7 46.45 -16.53 25.78
N LYS A 8 47.35 -17.21 25.06
CA LYS A 8 48.18 -16.57 24.02
C LYS A 8 47.79 -16.87 22.56
N ASN A 9 46.71 -17.61 22.31
CA ASN A 9 46.34 -18.01 20.94
C ASN A 9 44.97 -17.45 20.44
N THR A 10 44.37 -16.51 21.17
CA THR A 10 43.11 -15.85 20.79
C THR A 10 43.24 -14.39 20.35
N SER A 11 44.45 -13.86 20.21
CA SER A 11 44.66 -12.43 19.90
C SER A 11 45.22 -12.11 18.51
N GLN A 12 45.20 -13.05 17.55
CA GLN A 12 45.69 -12.78 16.18
C GLN A 12 44.72 -13.12 15.04
N SER A 13 43.38 -13.16 15.28
CA SER A 13 42.38 -13.39 14.21
C SER A 13 41.34 -12.28 14.06
N SER A 14 41.61 -11.07 14.52
CA SER A 14 40.63 -9.96 14.38
C SER A 14 41.18 -8.71 13.69
N ALA A 15 41.81 -8.90 12.52
CA ALA A 15 42.13 -7.75 11.67
C ALA A 15 42.15 -8.20 10.21
N ARG A 16 40.96 -8.19 9.56
CA ARG A 16 40.72 -8.03 8.13
C ARG A 16 39.31 -8.54 7.78
N ASP A 17 38.30 -7.76 8.04
CA ASP A 17 37.08 -7.78 7.23
C ASP A 17 36.65 -6.35 6.95
N GLY A 18 37.26 -5.83 5.91
CA GLY A 18 36.84 -4.59 5.26
C GLY A 18 35.46 -4.79 4.62
N GLY A 19 34.59 -3.80 4.81
CA GLY A 19 33.33 -3.45 4.17
C GLY A 19 32.72 -4.35 3.08
N GLY A 20 32.57 -5.65 3.30
CA GLY A 20 31.94 -6.59 2.38
C GLY A 20 30.45 -6.71 2.63
N SER A 21 29.62 -6.25 1.68
CA SER A 21 28.18 -6.54 1.65
C SER A 21 27.92 -8.03 1.89
N SER A 22 26.95 -8.38 2.75
CA SER A 22 26.63 -9.77 3.12
C SER A 22 26.46 -10.64 1.87
N PRO A 23 26.88 -11.93 1.90
CA PRO A 23 26.83 -12.83 0.74
C PRO A 23 25.40 -12.99 0.16
N ALA A 24 24.37 -12.87 0.96
CA ALA A 24 22.96 -12.84 0.51
C ALA A 24 22.67 -11.59 -0.33
N ARG A 25 23.23 -10.45 0.01
CA ARG A 25 23.08 -9.17 -0.68
C ARG A 25 23.79 -9.14 -2.03
N ARG A 26 24.97 -9.76 -2.12
CA ARG A 26 25.72 -9.94 -3.39
C ARG A 26 25.00 -10.91 -4.32
N ARG A 27 24.39 -11.99 -3.79
CA ARG A 27 23.60 -12.93 -4.59
C ARG A 27 22.33 -12.30 -5.15
N ALA A 28 21.56 -11.55 -4.34
CA ALA A 28 20.36 -10.85 -4.82
C ALA A 28 20.67 -9.81 -5.91
N LEU A 29 21.79 -9.09 -5.81
CA LEU A 29 22.25 -8.16 -6.86
C LEU A 29 22.76 -8.90 -8.11
N GLY A 30 23.46 -10.01 -7.95
CA GLY A 30 23.90 -10.85 -9.06
C GLY A 30 22.69 -11.39 -9.85
N TYR A 31 21.66 -11.86 -9.18
CA TYR A 31 20.42 -12.31 -9.84
C TYR A 31 19.69 -11.15 -10.54
N GLY A 32 19.54 -9.98 -9.91
CA GLY A 32 18.95 -8.81 -10.53
C GLY A 32 19.69 -8.38 -11.80
N LEU A 33 21.01 -8.31 -11.75
CA LEU A 33 21.86 -7.90 -12.89
C LEU A 33 21.96 -9.00 -13.97
N LEU A 34 22.06 -10.26 -13.57
CA LEU A 34 22.26 -11.38 -14.50
C LEU A 34 20.97 -11.91 -15.14
N VAL A 35 19.81 -11.68 -14.51
CA VAL A 35 18.54 -12.18 -15.02
C VAL A 35 17.66 -11.04 -15.53
N VAL A 36 17.50 -9.97 -14.74
CA VAL A 36 16.57 -8.88 -15.08
C VAL A 36 17.12 -7.98 -16.18
N LEU A 37 18.42 -7.64 -16.13
CA LEU A 37 19.02 -6.77 -17.14
C LEU A 37 19.08 -7.42 -18.54
N PRO A 38 19.48 -8.71 -18.69
CA PRO A 38 19.42 -9.40 -19.98
C PRO A 38 17.98 -9.59 -20.49
N LEU A 39 17.02 -9.87 -19.60
CA LEU A 39 15.61 -9.98 -19.99
C LEU A 39 15.04 -8.64 -20.46
N LEU A 40 15.33 -7.54 -19.77
CA LEU A 40 14.97 -6.19 -20.21
C LEU A 40 15.67 -5.83 -21.51
N ALA A 41 16.97 -6.12 -21.64
CA ALA A 41 17.73 -5.87 -22.88
C ALA A 41 17.18 -6.73 -24.03
N ALA A 42 16.91 -8.00 -23.80
CA ALA A 42 16.31 -8.87 -24.81
C ALA A 42 14.90 -8.40 -25.20
N THR A 43 14.08 -7.95 -24.24
CA THR A 43 12.76 -7.37 -24.52
C THR A 43 12.86 -6.11 -25.35
N VAL A 44 13.77 -5.18 -24.99
CA VAL A 44 14.01 -3.96 -25.75
C VAL A 44 14.55 -4.27 -27.15
N LEU A 45 15.49 -5.21 -27.28
CA LEU A 45 16.03 -5.63 -28.58
C LEU A 45 14.96 -6.29 -29.45
N LEU A 46 14.12 -7.17 -28.89
CA LEU A 46 13.03 -7.81 -29.64
C LEU A 46 12.00 -6.79 -30.11
N VAL A 47 11.68 -5.78 -29.30
CA VAL A 47 10.74 -4.71 -29.67
C VAL A 47 11.36 -3.72 -30.64
N SER A 48 12.64 -3.33 -30.47
CA SER A 48 13.30 -2.36 -31.35
C SER A 48 13.66 -2.92 -32.74
N HIS A 49 13.81 -4.25 -32.88
CA HIS A 49 14.07 -4.92 -34.17
C HIS A 49 12.83 -5.61 -34.75
N GLY A 50 11.69 -5.54 -34.05
CA GLY A 50 10.42 -6.18 -34.42
C GLY A 50 9.60 -5.45 -35.49
N ASP A 51 10.13 -4.46 -36.23
CA ASP A 51 9.44 -3.76 -37.31
C ASP A 51 9.14 -4.63 -38.54
N ARG A 52 9.49 -5.92 -38.48
CA ARG A 52 9.00 -6.90 -39.45
C ARG A 52 8.02 -7.82 -38.74
N PRO A 53 6.71 -7.74 -39.01
CA PRO A 53 5.82 -8.77 -38.57
C PRO A 53 6.34 -10.08 -39.16
N ALA A 54 6.83 -10.96 -38.28
CA ALA A 54 7.15 -12.33 -38.66
C ALA A 54 5.84 -12.97 -39.15
N ARG A 55 5.57 -12.86 -40.42
CA ARG A 55 4.43 -13.42 -41.15
C ARG A 55 4.44 -14.96 -41.16
N ALA A 56 5.37 -15.59 -40.43
CA ALA A 56 5.62 -17.03 -40.55
C ALA A 56 5.41 -17.83 -39.25
N ALA A 57 5.00 -17.21 -38.14
CA ALA A 57 4.54 -17.96 -36.97
C ALA A 57 3.24 -17.31 -36.50
N ALA A 58 2.13 -17.64 -37.18
CA ALA A 58 0.80 -17.25 -36.78
C ALA A 58 0.39 -17.97 -35.48
N GLY A 59 0.97 -17.52 -34.36
CA GLY A 59 0.40 -17.74 -33.05
C GLY A 59 -0.96 -17.07 -33.01
N SER A 60 -1.97 -17.74 -32.47
CA SER A 60 -3.29 -17.15 -32.30
C SER A 60 -3.17 -15.83 -31.50
N PRO A 61 -4.06 -14.86 -31.67
CA PRO A 61 -4.05 -13.61 -30.87
C PRO A 61 -3.97 -13.88 -29.36
N GLU A 62 -4.49 -15.02 -28.90
CA GLU A 62 -4.42 -15.50 -27.52
C GLU A 62 -2.99 -15.80 -27.06
N ASN A 63 -2.15 -16.40 -27.93
CA ASN A 63 -0.75 -16.69 -27.62
C ASN A 63 0.08 -15.41 -27.46
N HIS A 64 -0.21 -14.35 -28.24
CA HIS A 64 0.44 -13.07 -28.10
C HIS A 64 0.04 -12.38 -26.79
N ALA A 65 -1.23 -12.42 -26.40
CA ALA A 65 -1.71 -11.86 -25.15
C ALA A 65 -1.09 -12.59 -23.94
N ALA A 66 -1.02 -13.93 -23.99
CA ALA A 66 -0.38 -14.72 -22.95
C ALA A 66 1.12 -14.43 -22.83
N ALA A 67 1.82 -14.36 -23.96
CA ALA A 67 3.25 -14.01 -23.97
C ALA A 67 3.50 -12.61 -23.37
N ALA A 68 2.72 -11.59 -23.78
CA ALA A 68 2.80 -10.25 -23.22
C ALA A 68 2.58 -10.24 -21.71
N LEU A 69 1.58 -10.98 -21.21
CA LEU A 69 1.33 -11.10 -19.77
C LEU A 69 2.54 -11.68 -19.03
N PHE A 70 3.15 -12.76 -19.52
CA PHE A 70 4.31 -13.35 -18.86
C PHE A 70 5.54 -12.44 -18.90
N PHE A 71 5.78 -11.72 -20.00
CA PHE A 71 6.84 -10.72 -20.07
C PHE A 71 6.56 -9.55 -19.12
N ALA A 72 5.33 -9.05 -19.07
CA ALA A 72 4.94 -8.01 -18.14
C ALA A 72 5.14 -8.44 -16.68
N ILE A 73 4.77 -9.69 -16.31
CA ILE A 73 5.03 -10.27 -14.99
C ILE A 73 6.53 -10.26 -14.68
N ALA A 74 7.37 -10.73 -15.60
CA ALA A 74 8.82 -10.77 -15.39
C ALA A 74 9.41 -9.37 -15.20
N VAL A 75 8.98 -8.40 -16.01
CA VAL A 75 9.44 -7.02 -15.93
C VAL A 75 8.95 -6.36 -14.62
N VAL A 76 7.68 -6.52 -14.26
CA VAL A 76 7.11 -5.96 -13.03
C VAL A 76 7.86 -6.47 -11.80
N VAL A 77 8.01 -7.79 -11.67
CA VAL A 77 8.70 -8.40 -10.52
C VAL A 77 10.17 -7.98 -10.50
N GLY A 78 10.83 -8.00 -11.66
CA GLY A 78 12.24 -7.62 -11.79
C GLY A 78 12.49 -6.15 -11.46
N ALA A 79 11.72 -5.24 -12.06
CA ALA A 79 11.84 -3.80 -11.83
C ALA A 79 11.51 -3.42 -10.38
N ALA A 80 10.43 -3.96 -9.83
CA ALA A 80 10.04 -3.74 -8.44
C ALA A 80 11.13 -4.20 -7.46
N ARG A 81 11.71 -5.38 -7.68
CA ARG A 81 12.80 -5.89 -6.84
C ARG A 81 14.06 -5.04 -6.94
N LEU A 82 14.46 -4.65 -8.15
CA LEU A 82 15.63 -3.81 -8.36
C LEU A 82 15.45 -2.44 -7.72
N ALA A 83 14.34 -1.78 -8.00
CA ALA A 83 14.03 -0.46 -7.45
C ALA A 83 13.82 -0.49 -5.93
N GLY A 84 13.18 -1.52 -5.40
CA GLY A 84 13.04 -1.74 -3.95
C GLY A 84 14.39 -1.92 -3.25
N LEU A 85 15.34 -2.66 -3.85
CA LEU A 85 16.70 -2.79 -3.34
C LEU A 85 17.47 -1.45 -3.39
N LEU A 86 17.30 -0.68 -4.46
CA LEU A 86 17.90 0.66 -4.58
C LEU A 86 17.32 1.61 -3.53
N ALA A 87 16.00 1.64 -3.36
CA ALA A 87 15.33 2.42 -2.33
C ALA A 87 15.84 2.05 -0.92
N ALA A 88 15.97 0.75 -0.63
CA ALA A 88 16.49 0.29 0.65
C ALA A 88 17.95 0.73 0.89
N ARG A 89 18.78 0.82 -0.15
CA ARG A 89 20.15 1.37 -0.05
C ARG A 89 20.15 2.86 0.26
N LEU A 90 19.19 3.59 -0.27
CA LEU A 90 19.00 5.03 -0.01
C LEU A 90 18.30 5.28 1.34
N GLY A 91 18.06 4.24 2.12
CA GLY A 91 17.36 4.38 3.38
C GLY A 91 15.84 4.56 3.26
N GLN A 92 15.24 4.27 2.10
CA GLN A 92 13.80 4.29 1.88
C GLN A 92 13.16 2.91 2.10
N PRO A 93 11.88 2.83 2.49
CA PRO A 93 11.12 1.58 2.40
C PRO A 93 11.13 1.02 0.98
N GLN A 94 11.11 -0.31 0.83
CA GLN A 94 11.15 -0.95 -0.50
C GLN A 94 9.94 -0.56 -1.36
N VAL A 95 8.79 -0.37 -0.75
CA VAL A 95 7.56 0.06 -1.42
C VAL A 95 7.74 1.37 -2.22
N ILE A 96 8.56 2.28 -1.74
CA ILE A 96 8.86 3.53 -2.44
C ILE A 96 9.58 3.25 -3.78
N GLY A 97 10.51 2.29 -3.79
CA GLY A 97 11.16 1.84 -5.02
C GLY A 97 10.17 1.20 -6.00
N GLU A 98 9.28 0.36 -5.49
CA GLU A 98 8.23 -0.31 -6.28
C GLU A 98 7.30 0.72 -6.95
N LEU A 99 6.88 1.76 -6.21
CA LEU A 99 6.07 2.88 -6.73
C LEU A 99 6.80 3.66 -7.83
N LEU A 100 8.05 4.03 -7.58
CA LEU A 100 8.86 4.78 -8.55
C LEU A 100 9.15 3.96 -9.81
N ALA A 101 9.35 2.65 -9.68
CA ALA A 101 9.48 1.74 -10.83
C ALA A 101 8.20 1.76 -11.68
N GLY A 102 7.02 1.75 -11.05
CA GLY A 102 5.74 1.85 -11.74
C GLY A 102 5.59 3.15 -12.51
N ILE A 103 5.91 4.30 -11.89
CA ILE A 103 5.87 5.61 -12.56
C ILE A 103 6.84 5.64 -13.75
N THR A 104 8.02 5.03 -13.59
CA THR A 104 9.01 4.95 -14.67
C THR A 104 8.53 4.09 -15.84
N LEU A 105 7.85 2.97 -15.56
CA LEU A 105 7.29 2.07 -16.58
C LEU A 105 5.92 2.52 -17.09
N GLY A 106 5.32 3.53 -16.47
CA GLY A 106 3.99 4.06 -16.75
C GLY A 106 3.97 5.16 -17.83
N PRO A 107 2.80 5.83 -17.95
CA PRO A 107 2.59 6.89 -18.93
C PRO A 107 3.50 8.10 -18.69
N THR A 108 3.87 8.37 -17.46
CA THR A 108 4.71 9.53 -17.12
C THR A 108 6.09 9.50 -17.79
N VAL A 109 6.74 8.33 -17.92
CA VAL A 109 8.10 8.22 -18.43
C VAL A 109 8.17 7.30 -19.65
N LEU A 110 7.85 6.01 -19.54
CA LEU A 110 8.04 5.03 -20.61
C LEU A 110 7.20 5.34 -21.84
N ASP A 111 5.95 5.75 -21.67
CA ASP A 111 5.09 6.09 -22.82
C ASP A 111 5.59 7.29 -23.63
N ARG A 112 6.24 8.23 -22.96
CA ARG A 112 6.84 9.42 -23.62
C ARG A 112 8.15 9.12 -24.32
N LEU A 113 8.98 8.24 -23.72
CA LEU A 113 10.29 7.89 -24.27
C LEU A 113 10.20 6.79 -25.33
N ALA A 114 9.32 5.81 -25.13
CA ALA A 114 9.19 4.63 -25.98
C ALA A 114 7.74 4.09 -25.99
N PRO A 115 6.78 4.79 -26.65
CA PRO A 115 5.36 4.42 -26.61
C PRO A 115 5.09 3.02 -27.20
N SER A 116 5.85 2.62 -28.22
CA SER A 116 5.75 1.28 -28.82
C SER A 116 6.14 0.17 -27.85
N VAL A 117 7.18 0.40 -27.03
CA VAL A 117 7.63 -0.55 -26.00
C VAL A 117 6.56 -0.70 -24.93
N ARG A 118 5.99 0.41 -24.46
CA ARG A 118 4.92 0.37 -23.46
C ARG A 118 3.67 -0.35 -23.99
N ALA A 119 3.23 -0.01 -25.18
CA ALA A 119 2.05 -0.64 -25.79
C ALA A 119 2.23 -2.16 -26.02
N TRP A 120 3.45 -2.59 -26.33
CA TRP A 120 3.77 -4.01 -26.48
C TRP A 120 3.86 -4.71 -25.12
N LEU A 121 4.49 -4.09 -24.11
CA LEU A 121 4.72 -4.70 -22.80
C LEU A 121 3.46 -4.74 -21.95
N PHE A 122 2.65 -3.70 -22.03
CA PHE A 122 1.42 -3.52 -21.23
C PHE A 122 0.18 -3.36 -22.13
N PRO A 123 -0.14 -4.33 -23.02
CA PRO A 123 -1.42 -4.31 -23.71
C PRO A 123 -2.56 -4.50 -22.70
N GLN A 124 -3.76 -4.06 -23.03
CA GLN A 124 -4.90 -4.06 -22.11
C GLN A 124 -5.15 -5.42 -21.43
N ALA A 125 -4.98 -6.53 -22.17
CA ALA A 125 -5.12 -7.88 -21.61
C ALA A 125 -4.05 -8.19 -20.52
N ALA A 126 -2.81 -7.71 -20.69
CA ALA A 126 -1.76 -7.88 -19.69
C ALA A 126 -2.01 -7.01 -18.46
N VAL A 127 -2.47 -5.77 -18.63
CA VAL A 127 -2.86 -4.86 -17.53
C VAL A 127 -3.96 -5.50 -16.68
N THR A 128 -5.02 -6.02 -17.30
CA THR A 128 -6.11 -6.72 -16.58
C THR A 128 -5.58 -7.91 -15.76
N GLY A 129 -4.64 -8.69 -16.31
CA GLY A 129 -3.99 -9.78 -15.59
C GLY A 129 -3.14 -9.31 -14.42
N ILE A 130 -2.38 -8.23 -14.60
CA ILE A 130 -1.60 -7.59 -13.54
C ILE A 130 -2.50 -7.08 -12.42
N ASP A 131 -3.62 -6.45 -12.74
CA ASP A 131 -4.58 -5.95 -11.77
C ASP A 131 -5.21 -7.08 -10.94
N ALA A 132 -5.52 -8.22 -11.57
CA ALA A 132 -6.00 -9.39 -10.86
C ALA A 132 -4.95 -9.95 -9.87
N LEU A 133 -3.68 -10.05 -10.27
CA LEU A 133 -2.58 -10.45 -9.40
C LEU A 133 -2.33 -9.43 -8.27
N ALA A 134 -2.44 -8.14 -8.56
CA ALA A 134 -2.34 -7.05 -7.61
C ALA A 134 -3.41 -7.16 -6.52
N GLN A 135 -4.67 -7.34 -6.91
CA GLN A 135 -5.78 -7.49 -5.97
C GLN A 135 -5.64 -8.74 -5.10
N LEU A 136 -5.25 -9.88 -5.70
CA LEU A 136 -5.00 -11.11 -4.96
C LEU A 136 -3.87 -10.93 -3.94
N GLY A 137 -2.74 -10.37 -4.37
CA GLY A 137 -1.60 -10.10 -3.50
C GLY A 137 -1.96 -9.21 -2.33
N LEU A 138 -2.73 -8.17 -2.59
CA LEU A 138 -3.17 -7.21 -1.60
C LEU A 138 -4.15 -7.82 -0.58
N VAL A 139 -5.11 -8.60 -1.04
CA VAL A 139 -6.08 -9.30 -0.16
C VAL A 139 -5.36 -10.30 0.75
N LEU A 140 -4.41 -11.09 0.23
CA LEU A 140 -3.59 -11.99 1.03
C LEU A 140 -2.72 -11.24 2.05
N PHE A 141 -2.14 -10.12 1.66
CA PHE A 141 -1.34 -9.28 2.54
C PHE A 141 -2.19 -8.71 3.69
N MET A 142 -3.39 -8.20 3.38
CA MET A 142 -4.28 -7.63 4.40
C MET A 142 -4.78 -8.67 5.42
N PHE A 143 -5.00 -9.91 4.99
CA PHE A 143 -5.23 -11.03 5.91
C PHE A 143 -4.04 -11.20 6.88
N GLY A 144 -2.81 -11.21 6.35
CA GLY A 144 -1.60 -11.30 7.17
C GLY A 144 -1.45 -10.15 8.18
N VAL A 145 -1.78 -8.93 7.76
CA VAL A 145 -1.80 -7.74 8.65
C VAL A 145 -2.83 -7.89 9.75
N GLY A 146 -4.04 -8.36 9.44
CA GLY A 146 -5.08 -8.65 10.43
C GLY A 146 -4.61 -9.67 11.47
N GLN A 147 -3.95 -10.74 11.03
CA GLN A 147 -3.34 -11.74 11.90
C GLN A 147 -2.27 -11.15 12.83
N GLU A 148 -1.40 -10.29 12.31
CA GLU A 148 -0.33 -9.68 13.11
C GLU A 148 -0.89 -8.76 14.19
N VAL A 149 -1.98 -8.03 13.90
CA VAL A 149 -2.69 -7.20 14.89
C VAL A 149 -3.23 -8.04 16.05
N VAL A 150 -3.87 -9.20 15.77
CA VAL A 150 -4.41 -10.07 16.83
C VAL A 150 -3.33 -10.70 17.70
N ARG A 151 -2.26 -11.19 17.08
CA ARG A 151 -1.16 -11.84 17.82
C ARG A 151 -0.51 -10.93 18.84
N ASN A 152 -0.55 -9.62 18.61
CA ASN A 152 0.11 -8.62 19.45
C ASN A 152 -0.87 -7.79 20.31
N SER A 153 -2.20 -8.05 20.27
CA SER A 153 -3.20 -7.27 20.98
C SER A 153 -3.35 -7.69 22.45
N ARG A 154 -2.35 -7.33 23.26
CA ARG A 154 -2.50 -7.34 24.74
C ARG A 154 -2.82 -5.95 25.32
N ASP A 155 -2.83 -4.89 24.52
CA ASP A 155 -3.05 -3.52 24.97
C ASP A 155 -4.47 -3.01 24.71
N ARG A 156 -5.04 -2.32 25.73
CA ARG A 156 -6.35 -1.65 25.69
C ARG A 156 -6.34 -0.33 24.88
N SER A 157 -5.81 -0.33 23.66
CA SER A 157 -5.61 0.88 22.86
C SER A 157 -6.85 1.35 22.06
N GLY A 158 -8.01 0.78 22.26
CA GLY A 158 -9.19 1.07 21.43
C GLY A 158 -9.67 2.52 21.47
N ARG A 159 -9.66 3.15 22.67
CA ARG A 159 -10.14 4.54 22.84
C ARG A 159 -9.18 5.56 22.26
N ASP A 160 -7.89 5.38 22.51
CA ASP A 160 -6.84 6.25 21.96
C ASP A 160 -6.78 6.15 20.44
N GLY A 161 -6.87 4.91 19.91
CA GLY A 161 -6.91 4.67 18.46
C GLY A 161 -8.12 5.30 17.77
N GLY A 162 -9.29 5.31 18.42
CA GLY A 162 -10.49 5.97 17.90
C GLY A 162 -10.34 7.49 17.82
N LEU A 163 -9.77 8.15 18.83
CA LEU A 163 -9.51 9.59 18.80
C LEU A 163 -8.49 9.96 17.73
N ILE A 164 -7.42 9.19 17.62
CA ILE A 164 -6.38 9.37 16.59
C ILE A 164 -6.99 9.18 15.18
N ALA A 165 -7.83 8.16 14.98
CA ALA A 165 -8.51 7.93 13.71
C ALA A 165 -9.41 9.09 13.32
N LEU A 166 -10.26 9.57 14.24
CA LEU A 166 -11.15 10.71 14.01
C LEU A 166 -10.36 11.99 13.70
N THR A 167 -9.32 12.30 14.47
CA THR A 167 -8.49 13.48 14.22
C THR A 167 -7.79 13.40 12.88
N SER A 168 -7.25 12.22 12.54
CA SER A 168 -6.59 11.96 11.25
C SER A 168 -7.51 12.13 10.05
N LEU A 169 -8.82 12.00 10.23
CA LEU A 169 -9.83 12.14 9.19
C LEU A 169 -10.43 13.54 9.18
N VAL A 170 -11.00 13.98 10.32
CA VAL A 170 -11.84 15.19 10.41
C VAL A 170 -11.03 16.46 10.14
N LEU A 171 -9.81 16.56 10.69
CA LEU A 171 -9.03 17.78 10.56
C LEU A 171 -8.57 18.05 9.11
N PRO A 172 -7.96 17.10 8.38
CA PRO A 172 -7.63 17.33 6.98
C PRO A 172 -8.87 17.41 6.08
N PHE A 173 -9.97 16.71 6.40
CA PHE A 173 -11.24 16.84 5.68
C PHE A 173 -11.78 18.28 5.78
N ALA A 174 -11.90 18.83 6.97
CA ALA A 174 -12.42 20.18 7.19
C ALA A 174 -11.52 21.24 6.56
N ALA A 175 -10.20 21.13 6.74
CA ALA A 175 -9.24 22.05 6.16
C ALA A 175 -9.21 21.96 4.63
N GLY A 176 -9.23 20.73 4.09
CA GLY A 176 -9.28 20.48 2.65
C GLY A 176 -10.53 21.04 2.01
N THR A 177 -11.69 20.82 2.62
CA THR A 177 -12.97 21.40 2.17
C THR A 177 -12.92 22.92 2.19
N ALA A 178 -12.42 23.53 3.27
CA ALA A 178 -12.35 24.98 3.41
C ALA A 178 -11.47 25.64 2.34
N ILE A 179 -10.28 25.09 2.06
CA ILE A 179 -9.38 25.64 1.04
C ILE A 179 -9.82 25.33 -0.39
N ALA A 180 -10.60 24.27 -0.60
CA ALA A 180 -11.11 23.90 -1.92
C ALA A 180 -12.27 24.77 -2.37
N LEU A 181 -13.08 25.31 -1.46
CA LEU A 181 -14.23 26.17 -1.83
C LEU A 181 -13.85 27.31 -2.79
N PRO A 182 -12.84 28.15 -2.55
CA PRO A 182 -12.45 29.20 -3.49
C PRO A 182 -11.83 28.67 -4.79
N LEU A 183 -11.32 27.42 -4.79
CA LEU A 183 -10.72 26.81 -5.96
C LEU A 183 -11.76 26.18 -6.91
N ALA A 184 -13.00 26.01 -6.46
CA ALA A 184 -14.04 25.33 -7.22
C ALA A 184 -14.34 26.01 -8.57
N SER A 185 -14.32 27.35 -8.64
CA SER A 185 -14.58 28.09 -9.87
C SER A 185 -13.56 27.79 -11.00
N ARG A 186 -12.38 27.27 -10.64
CA ARG A 186 -11.28 27.02 -11.58
C ARG A 186 -11.11 25.52 -11.88
N PHE A 187 -11.22 24.67 -10.86
CA PHE A 187 -10.80 23.27 -10.93
C PHE A 187 -11.96 22.25 -10.74
N ALA A 188 -13.18 22.73 -10.53
CA ALA A 188 -14.34 21.82 -10.50
C ALA A 188 -14.58 21.24 -11.89
N GLY A 189 -14.90 19.96 -11.93
CA GLY A 189 -15.35 19.29 -13.15
C GLY A 189 -16.77 19.70 -13.52
N ALA A 190 -17.21 19.30 -14.69
CA ALA A 190 -18.50 19.72 -15.26
C ALA A 190 -19.75 19.30 -14.44
N ALA A 191 -19.63 18.27 -13.57
CA ALA A 191 -20.71 17.82 -12.70
C ALA A 191 -20.52 18.27 -11.23
N GLY A 192 -19.39 18.92 -10.90
CA GLY A 192 -19.08 19.40 -9.56
C GLY A 192 -19.62 20.80 -9.33
N ASP A 193 -20.58 20.96 -8.42
CA ASP A 193 -20.84 22.27 -7.82
C ASP A 193 -19.75 22.60 -6.79
N SER A 194 -19.70 23.84 -6.30
CA SER A 194 -18.67 24.28 -5.37
C SER A 194 -18.63 23.45 -4.08
N LEU A 195 -19.77 22.97 -3.61
CA LEU A 195 -19.84 22.19 -2.38
C LEU A 195 -19.35 20.75 -2.59
N THR A 196 -19.83 20.05 -3.61
CA THR A 196 -19.45 18.66 -3.90
C THR A 196 -17.98 18.55 -4.30
N PHE A 197 -17.46 19.54 -5.07
CA PHE A 197 -16.04 19.66 -5.35
C PHE A 197 -15.22 19.80 -4.06
N ALA A 198 -15.60 20.74 -3.17
CA ALA A 198 -14.88 20.99 -1.93
C ALA A 198 -14.91 19.78 -0.97
N LEU A 199 -16.07 19.13 -0.83
CA LEU A 199 -16.22 17.90 -0.06
C LEU A 199 -15.34 16.77 -0.61
N PHE A 200 -15.28 16.64 -1.94
CA PHE A 200 -14.44 15.65 -2.59
C PHE A 200 -12.94 15.89 -2.33
N VAL A 201 -12.46 17.13 -2.49
CA VAL A 201 -11.06 17.49 -2.19
C VAL A 201 -10.75 17.28 -0.70
N GLY A 202 -11.66 17.65 0.20
CA GLY A 202 -11.57 17.37 1.62
C GLY A 202 -11.45 15.86 1.90
N CYS A 203 -12.29 15.05 1.25
CA CYS A 203 -12.23 13.59 1.33
C CYS A 203 -10.86 13.07 0.86
N ALA A 204 -10.40 13.50 -0.31
CA ALA A 204 -9.11 13.10 -0.86
C ALA A 204 -7.96 13.45 0.10
N LEU A 205 -7.91 14.66 0.65
CA LEU A 205 -6.88 15.07 1.60
C LEU A 205 -6.95 14.33 2.94
N SER A 206 -8.07 13.73 3.28
CA SER A 206 -8.25 12.98 4.54
C SER A 206 -7.84 11.51 4.47
N ILE A 207 -7.66 10.94 3.29
CA ILE A 207 -7.32 9.52 3.10
C ILE A 207 -5.96 9.19 3.73
N THR A 208 -5.89 8.04 4.40
CA THR A 208 -4.65 7.34 4.74
C THR A 208 -4.68 6.00 4.04
N ALA A 209 -3.74 5.73 3.16
CA ALA A 209 -3.71 4.46 2.44
C ALA A 209 -3.29 3.31 3.37
N PHE A 210 -4.27 2.61 3.94
CA PHE A 210 -4.05 1.51 4.88
C PHE A 210 -3.06 0.46 4.36
N PRO A 211 -3.12 -0.01 3.08
CA PRO A 211 -2.17 -1.00 2.58
C PRO A 211 -0.73 -0.47 2.47
N VAL A 212 -0.56 0.77 2.03
CA VAL A 212 0.76 1.40 1.91
C VAL A 212 1.38 1.60 3.28
N LEU A 213 0.59 2.09 4.25
CA LEU A 213 1.00 2.21 5.64
C LEU A 213 1.43 0.86 6.23
N ALA A 214 0.63 -0.20 6.03
CA ALA A 214 0.95 -1.54 6.50
C ALA A 214 2.27 -2.05 5.90
N ARG A 215 2.51 -1.78 4.62
CA ARG A 215 3.77 -2.13 3.94
C ARG A 215 4.95 -1.33 4.48
N ILE A 216 4.82 -0.01 4.66
CA ILE A 216 5.86 0.84 5.26
C ILE A 216 6.22 0.34 6.67
N LEU A 217 5.22 0.01 7.49
CA LEU A 217 5.43 -0.54 8.84
C LEU A 217 6.15 -1.89 8.81
N THR A 218 5.85 -2.74 7.84
CA THR A 218 6.54 -4.02 7.62
C THR A 218 8.00 -3.79 7.20
N ASP A 219 8.23 -2.91 6.22
CA ASP A 219 9.56 -2.60 5.70
C ASP A 219 10.47 -1.92 6.74
N LEU A 220 9.88 -1.20 7.72
CA LEU A 220 10.59 -0.54 8.82
C LEU A 220 10.63 -1.38 10.11
N ASP A 221 10.06 -2.58 10.12
CA ASP A 221 9.91 -3.47 11.29
C ASP A 221 9.17 -2.80 12.47
N LEU A 222 8.21 -1.92 12.18
CA LEU A 222 7.41 -1.19 13.15
C LEU A 222 6.02 -1.80 13.40
N ILE A 223 5.62 -2.80 12.64
CA ILE A 223 4.27 -3.39 12.67
C ILE A 223 3.89 -3.92 14.07
N ARG A 224 4.88 -4.40 14.85
CA ARG A 224 4.73 -4.95 16.19
C ARG A 224 4.81 -3.91 17.30
N THR A 225 5.19 -2.68 17.00
CA THR A 225 5.29 -1.61 17.99
C THR A 225 3.91 -1.06 18.38
N ARG A 226 3.82 -0.35 19.53
CA ARG A 226 2.60 0.36 19.93
C ARG A 226 2.16 1.35 18.86
N THR A 227 3.09 2.15 18.35
CA THR A 227 2.84 3.15 17.31
C THR A 227 2.34 2.49 16.02
N GLY A 228 2.95 1.37 15.59
CA GLY A 228 2.52 0.62 14.42
C GLY A 228 1.10 0.07 14.54
N ARG A 229 0.75 -0.51 15.70
CA ARG A 229 -0.61 -1.03 15.94
C ARG A 229 -1.65 0.08 15.96
N LEU A 230 -1.37 1.20 16.64
CA LEU A 230 -2.27 2.36 16.69
C LEU A 230 -2.48 2.94 15.30
N SER A 231 -1.42 3.09 14.50
CA SER A 231 -1.54 3.61 13.14
C SER A 231 -2.35 2.68 12.23
N LEU A 232 -2.13 1.35 12.30
CA LEU A 232 -2.92 0.38 11.54
C LEU A 232 -4.40 0.40 11.92
N PHE A 233 -4.70 0.40 13.22
CA PHE A 233 -6.06 0.46 13.71
C PHE A 233 -6.76 1.76 13.28
N SER A 234 -6.09 2.90 13.44
CA SER A 234 -6.61 4.20 13.03
C SER A 234 -6.82 4.31 11.52
N ALA A 235 -5.88 3.78 10.73
CA ALA A 235 -5.98 3.78 9.27
C ALA A 235 -7.13 2.88 8.78
N ALA A 236 -7.32 1.71 9.38
CA ALA A 236 -8.41 0.80 9.01
C ALA A 236 -9.80 1.43 9.26
N ILE A 237 -9.97 2.13 10.40
CA ILE A 237 -11.21 2.89 10.69
C ILE A 237 -11.35 4.05 9.70
N GLY A 238 -10.27 4.82 9.49
CA GLY A 238 -10.25 5.96 8.59
C GLY A 238 -10.59 5.58 7.15
N ASP A 239 -10.05 4.46 6.66
CA ASP A 239 -10.32 3.95 5.30
C ASP A 239 -11.82 3.62 5.14
N GLY A 240 -12.42 2.89 6.10
CA GLY A 240 -13.85 2.60 6.08
C GLY A 240 -14.74 3.86 6.08
N ILE A 241 -14.43 4.85 6.91
CA ILE A 241 -15.19 6.10 6.98
C ILE A 241 -15.00 6.91 5.68
N CYS A 242 -13.80 6.92 5.11
CA CYS A 242 -13.50 7.63 3.88
C CYS A 242 -14.32 7.12 2.69
N TRP A 243 -14.50 5.80 2.56
CA TRP A 243 -15.40 5.23 1.55
C TRP A 243 -16.85 5.67 1.72
N LEU A 244 -17.33 5.80 2.96
CA LEU A 244 -18.66 6.34 3.23
C LEU A 244 -18.78 7.82 2.87
N LEU A 245 -17.75 8.63 3.18
CA LEU A 245 -17.71 10.05 2.80
C LEU A 245 -17.67 10.22 1.29
N LEU A 246 -16.89 9.41 0.58
CA LEU A 246 -16.88 9.40 -0.88
C LEU A 246 -18.26 9.08 -1.46
N THR A 247 -18.88 8.00 -0.95
CA THR A 247 -20.24 7.61 -1.40
C THR A 247 -21.25 8.73 -1.13
N ALA A 248 -21.18 9.37 0.05
CA ALA A 248 -22.03 10.51 0.39
C ALA A 248 -21.82 11.69 -0.58
N THR A 249 -20.57 12.02 -0.89
CA THR A 249 -20.23 13.10 -1.82
C THR A 249 -20.74 12.81 -3.23
N LEU A 250 -20.58 11.57 -3.71
CA LEU A 250 -21.11 11.16 -5.02
C LEU A 250 -22.63 11.18 -5.09
N LEU A 251 -23.30 10.76 -4.01
CA LEU A 251 -24.78 10.84 -3.92
C LEU A 251 -25.26 12.28 -3.96
N LEU A 252 -24.62 13.18 -3.21
CA LEU A 252 -24.95 14.61 -3.23
C LEU A 252 -24.77 15.21 -4.63
N ALA A 253 -23.69 14.88 -5.31
CA ALA A 253 -23.41 15.34 -6.67
C ALA A 253 -24.46 14.88 -7.69
N GLN A 254 -25.09 13.72 -7.46
CA GLN A 254 -26.14 13.17 -8.30
C GLN A 254 -27.54 13.61 -7.86
N GLY A 255 -27.66 14.49 -6.87
CA GLY A 255 -28.94 14.90 -6.28
C GLY A 255 -29.66 13.79 -5.52
N GLY A 256 -28.92 12.77 -5.08
CA GLY A 256 -29.45 11.63 -4.34
C GLY A 256 -29.67 11.91 -2.85
N ASP A 257 -30.44 11.02 -2.20
CA ASP A 257 -30.78 11.14 -0.77
C ASP A 257 -29.74 10.40 0.10
N LEU A 258 -29.13 11.13 1.04
CA LEU A 258 -28.20 10.59 2.02
C LEU A 258 -28.83 9.53 2.92
N SER A 259 -30.15 9.49 3.04
CA SER A 259 -30.82 8.43 3.82
C SER A 259 -30.51 7.02 3.27
N SER A 260 -30.16 6.90 1.98
CA SER A 260 -29.78 5.62 1.37
C SER A 260 -28.47 5.00 1.93
N LEU A 261 -27.64 5.79 2.60
CA LEU A 261 -26.37 5.33 3.20
C LEU A 261 -26.55 4.38 4.40
N TRP A 262 -27.73 4.35 5.03
CA TRP A 262 -27.92 3.47 6.19
C TRP A 262 -27.71 1.98 5.85
N ARG A 263 -28.08 1.56 4.64
CA ARG A 263 -27.96 0.17 4.20
C ARG A 263 -26.49 -0.30 4.12
N PRO A 264 -25.58 0.36 3.34
CA PRO A 264 -24.17 -0.06 3.30
C PRO A 264 -23.50 0.05 4.68
N VAL A 265 -23.82 1.05 5.50
CA VAL A 265 -23.30 1.17 6.86
C VAL A 265 -23.73 -0.01 7.72
N LEU A 266 -25.03 -0.32 7.76
CA LEU A 266 -25.57 -1.42 8.54
C LEU A 266 -24.98 -2.77 8.10
N LEU A 267 -24.95 -3.03 6.78
CA LEU A 267 -24.41 -4.28 6.24
C LEU A 267 -22.92 -4.46 6.51
N THR A 268 -22.15 -3.38 6.49
CA THR A 268 -20.74 -3.40 6.88
C THR A 268 -20.54 -3.73 8.35
N LEU A 269 -21.30 -3.08 9.23
CA LEU A 269 -21.26 -3.37 10.66
C LEU A 269 -21.70 -4.81 10.92
N LEU A 270 -22.75 -5.28 10.26
CA LEU A 270 -23.20 -6.66 10.37
C LEU A 270 -22.13 -7.66 9.91
N THR A 271 -21.47 -7.38 8.79
CA THR A 271 -20.34 -8.20 8.29
C THR A 271 -19.21 -8.25 9.33
N ALA A 272 -18.84 -7.12 9.91
CA ALA A 272 -17.81 -7.06 10.95
C ALA A 272 -18.24 -7.88 12.20
N VAL A 273 -19.48 -7.73 12.66
CA VAL A 273 -20.03 -8.49 13.80
C VAL A 273 -20.05 -9.99 13.50
N VAL A 274 -20.45 -10.40 12.29
CA VAL A 274 -20.49 -11.81 11.89
C VAL A 274 -19.07 -12.39 11.81
N LEU A 275 -18.12 -11.69 11.21
CA LEU A 275 -16.74 -12.17 11.11
C LEU A 275 -16.04 -12.24 12.46
N LEU A 276 -16.15 -11.19 13.29
CA LEU A 276 -15.47 -11.10 14.58
C LEU A 276 -16.19 -11.85 15.70
N GLY A 277 -17.46 -12.19 15.54
CA GLY A 277 -18.27 -12.97 16.48
C GLY A 277 -18.36 -14.46 16.08
N PRO A 278 -19.44 -14.88 15.42
CA PRO A 278 -19.71 -16.29 15.16
C PRO A 278 -18.64 -16.97 14.27
N VAL A 279 -18.12 -16.29 13.23
CA VAL A 279 -17.08 -16.88 12.38
C VAL A 279 -15.80 -17.12 13.17
N ARG A 280 -15.34 -16.13 13.93
CA ARG A 280 -14.16 -16.27 14.81
C ARG A 280 -14.35 -17.40 15.84
N ALA A 281 -15.50 -17.47 16.48
CA ALA A 281 -15.81 -18.50 17.46
C ALA A 281 -15.85 -19.90 16.81
N GLY A 282 -16.45 -20.01 15.62
CA GLY A 282 -16.50 -21.24 14.84
C GLY A 282 -15.11 -21.72 14.41
N LEU A 283 -14.28 -20.80 13.86
CA LEU A 283 -12.90 -21.11 13.49
C LEU A 283 -12.06 -21.56 14.69
N ALA A 284 -12.16 -20.87 15.82
CA ALA A 284 -11.44 -21.24 17.04
C ALA A 284 -11.88 -22.63 17.55
N ARG A 285 -13.19 -22.90 17.56
CA ARG A 285 -13.73 -24.19 17.98
C ARG A 285 -13.28 -25.32 17.07
N TYR A 286 -13.31 -25.10 15.75
CA TYR A 286 -13.01 -26.14 14.78
C TYR A 286 -11.51 -26.38 14.59
N LEU A 287 -10.70 -25.30 14.50
CA LEU A 287 -9.28 -25.39 14.17
C LEU A 287 -8.37 -25.58 15.39
N VAL A 288 -8.81 -25.14 16.60
CA VAL A 288 -7.97 -25.17 17.80
C VAL A 288 -8.46 -26.19 18.83
N HIS A 289 -9.79 -26.32 19.03
CA HIS A 289 -10.36 -27.15 20.08
C HIS A 289 -11.01 -28.45 19.53
N GLY A 290 -10.90 -28.72 18.23
CA GLY A 290 -11.43 -29.97 17.64
C GLY A 290 -10.61 -31.19 18.09
N ASP A 291 -11.29 -32.35 18.26
CA ASP A 291 -10.66 -33.63 18.67
C ASP A 291 -9.60 -34.15 17.71
N ARG A 292 -9.64 -33.72 16.46
CA ARG A 292 -8.64 -34.04 15.43
C ARG A 292 -8.07 -32.77 14.85
N GLN A 293 -6.74 -32.64 14.89
CA GLN A 293 -6.06 -31.55 14.19
C GLN A 293 -6.30 -31.67 12.68
N PRO A 294 -6.87 -30.65 12.01
CA PRO A 294 -7.10 -30.68 10.58
C PRO A 294 -5.76 -30.66 9.83
N LYS A 295 -5.70 -31.36 8.68
CA LYS A 295 -4.52 -31.34 7.82
C LYS A 295 -4.26 -29.92 7.29
N ALA A 296 -2.98 -29.52 7.18
CA ALA A 296 -2.59 -28.19 6.72
C ALA A 296 -3.23 -27.80 5.37
N ALA A 297 -3.39 -28.75 4.44
CA ALA A 297 -4.07 -28.52 3.17
C ALA A 297 -5.54 -28.07 3.36
N PHE A 298 -6.25 -28.68 4.32
CA PHE A 298 -7.63 -28.30 4.58
C PHE A 298 -7.74 -26.94 5.27
N VAL A 299 -6.80 -26.64 6.19
CA VAL A 299 -6.69 -25.30 6.80
C VAL A 299 -6.42 -24.23 5.75
N LEU A 300 -5.59 -24.54 4.74
CA LEU A 300 -5.34 -23.65 3.60
C LEU A 300 -6.61 -23.35 2.80
N VAL A 301 -7.40 -24.39 2.52
CA VAL A 301 -8.68 -24.22 1.80
C VAL A 301 -9.62 -23.32 2.59
N ILE A 302 -9.78 -23.53 3.91
CA ILE A 302 -10.61 -22.66 4.77
C ILE A 302 -10.09 -21.23 4.73
N ALA A 303 -8.77 -21.04 4.79
CA ALA A 303 -8.18 -19.70 4.76
C ALA A 303 -8.48 -19.01 3.42
N VAL A 304 -8.22 -19.67 2.28
CA VAL A 304 -8.45 -19.10 0.95
C VAL A 304 -9.93 -18.78 0.72
N VAL A 305 -10.84 -19.72 1.05
CA VAL A 305 -12.29 -19.51 0.92
C VAL A 305 -12.76 -18.36 1.81
N GLY A 306 -12.29 -18.31 3.06
CA GLY A 306 -12.67 -17.27 4.00
C GLY A 306 -12.13 -15.90 3.61
N ILE A 307 -10.87 -15.82 3.14
CA ILE A 307 -10.27 -14.58 2.64
C ILE A 307 -11.03 -14.08 1.40
N ALA A 308 -11.21 -14.94 0.40
CA ALA A 308 -11.89 -14.56 -0.84
C ALA A 308 -13.38 -14.23 -0.60
N GLY A 309 -14.07 -15.03 0.22
CA GLY A 309 -15.48 -14.81 0.55
C GLY A 309 -15.70 -13.50 1.31
N SER A 310 -14.89 -13.20 2.33
CA SER A 310 -15.01 -11.95 3.09
C SER A 310 -14.65 -10.73 2.24
N ALA A 311 -13.61 -10.82 1.40
CA ALA A 311 -13.25 -9.77 0.44
C ALA A 311 -14.38 -9.54 -0.57
N GLY A 312 -14.96 -10.60 -1.13
CA GLY A 312 -16.08 -10.51 -2.07
C GLY A 312 -17.33 -9.88 -1.45
N ILE A 313 -17.68 -10.26 -0.21
CA ILE A 313 -18.83 -9.67 0.51
C ILE A 313 -18.63 -8.16 0.68
N THR A 314 -17.47 -7.70 1.17
CA THR A 314 -17.25 -6.26 1.34
C THR A 314 -17.22 -5.50 0.02
N ALA A 315 -16.70 -6.09 -1.05
CA ALA A 315 -16.75 -5.50 -2.39
C ALA A 315 -18.21 -5.33 -2.89
N LEU A 316 -19.06 -6.34 -2.71
CA LEU A 316 -20.49 -6.26 -3.05
C LEU A 316 -21.26 -5.20 -2.23
N LEU A 317 -20.79 -4.91 -1.02
CA LEU A 317 -21.37 -3.86 -0.17
C LEU A 317 -20.89 -2.45 -0.53
N GLY A 318 -20.10 -2.29 -1.60
CA GLY A 318 -19.52 -1.02 -2.01
C GLY A 318 -18.35 -0.56 -1.15
N ILE A 319 -17.77 -1.48 -0.35
CA ILE A 319 -16.58 -1.23 0.47
C ILE A 319 -15.42 -2.02 -0.11
N HIS A 320 -14.24 -1.43 -0.05
CA HIS A 320 -13.08 -2.07 -0.65
C HIS A 320 -12.82 -3.47 -0.07
N GLN A 321 -12.53 -4.46 -0.92
CA GLN A 321 -12.30 -5.88 -0.55
C GLN A 321 -11.22 -6.08 0.52
N LEU A 322 -10.32 -5.13 0.69
CA LEU A 322 -9.25 -5.17 1.69
C LEU A 322 -9.76 -5.26 3.13
N ILE A 323 -10.88 -4.59 3.40
CA ILE A 323 -11.49 -4.55 4.74
C ILE A 323 -12.01 -5.94 5.10
N GLY A 324 -12.65 -6.64 4.16
CA GLY A 324 -13.10 -8.01 4.37
C GLY A 324 -11.96 -8.96 4.68
N ALA A 325 -10.89 -8.93 3.89
CA ALA A 325 -9.71 -9.75 4.11
C ALA A 325 -9.02 -9.44 5.46
N PHE A 326 -8.90 -8.17 5.81
CA PHE A 326 -8.36 -7.73 7.10
C PHE A 326 -9.22 -8.21 8.27
N LEU A 327 -10.55 -8.03 8.21
CA LEU A 327 -11.48 -8.51 9.25
C LEU A 327 -11.42 -10.03 9.39
N PHE A 328 -11.32 -10.78 8.29
CA PHE A 328 -11.14 -12.22 8.36
C PHE A 328 -9.80 -12.59 8.99
N GLY A 329 -8.72 -11.83 8.70
CA GLY A 329 -7.44 -11.95 9.40
C GLY A 329 -7.54 -11.72 10.91
N LEU A 330 -8.35 -10.74 11.36
CA LEU A 330 -8.64 -10.51 12.77
C LEU A 330 -9.48 -11.67 13.38
N ALA A 331 -10.34 -12.30 12.59
CA ALA A 331 -11.15 -13.44 13.03
C ALA A 331 -10.36 -14.76 13.10
N TRP A 332 -9.24 -14.86 12.40
CA TRP A 332 -8.43 -16.08 12.32
C TRP A 332 -7.75 -16.42 13.65
N PRO A 333 -7.76 -17.70 14.08
CA PRO A 333 -7.15 -18.09 15.36
C PRO A 333 -5.64 -17.89 15.38
N ALA A 334 -5.12 -17.19 16.40
CA ALA A 334 -3.67 -16.99 16.59
C ALA A 334 -2.96 -18.22 17.19
N ALA A 335 -3.69 -19.15 17.77
CA ALA A 335 -3.18 -20.29 18.54
C ALA A 335 -3.05 -21.59 17.72
N LEU A 336 -2.93 -21.50 16.40
CA LEU A 336 -2.71 -22.69 15.55
C LEU A 336 -1.29 -23.22 15.71
N PRO A 337 -1.12 -24.56 15.80
CA PRO A 337 0.19 -25.19 15.81
C PRO A 337 1.02 -24.83 14.56
N PRO A 338 2.35 -24.71 14.68
CA PRO A 338 3.21 -24.34 13.56
C PRO A 338 3.06 -25.25 12.33
N GLU A 339 2.82 -26.55 12.56
CA GLU A 339 2.70 -27.56 11.51
C GLU A 339 1.42 -27.40 10.68
N THR A 340 0.39 -26.81 11.23
CA THR A 340 -0.89 -26.55 10.57
C THR A 340 -1.09 -25.08 10.19
N SER A 341 -0.14 -24.22 10.57
CA SER A 341 -0.22 -22.79 10.27
C SER A 341 0.07 -22.51 8.79
N VAL A 342 -0.91 -21.98 8.09
CA VAL A 342 -0.80 -21.60 6.67
C VAL A 342 -0.38 -20.13 6.50
N VAL A 343 -0.32 -19.37 7.58
CA VAL A 343 0.00 -17.93 7.57
C VAL A 343 1.35 -17.63 6.93
N PRO A 344 2.46 -18.39 7.21
CA PRO A 344 3.74 -18.14 6.55
C PRO A 344 3.71 -18.36 5.05
N SER A 345 3.00 -19.39 4.57
CA SER A 345 2.87 -19.69 3.14
C SER A 345 2.08 -18.61 2.41
N LEU A 346 0.94 -18.19 2.97
CA LEU A 346 0.12 -17.09 2.42
C LEU A 346 0.90 -15.77 2.45
N GLY A 347 1.68 -15.52 3.50
CA GLY A 347 2.56 -14.35 3.60
C GLY A 347 3.63 -14.34 2.49
N THR A 348 4.25 -15.48 2.19
CA THR A 348 5.22 -15.60 1.08
C THR A 348 4.57 -15.29 -0.27
N MET A 349 3.36 -15.84 -0.52
CA MET A 349 2.60 -15.52 -1.73
C MET A 349 2.22 -14.03 -1.80
N ALA A 350 1.76 -13.46 -0.70
CA ALA A 350 1.45 -12.04 -0.62
C ALA A 350 2.68 -11.18 -0.98
N HIS A 351 3.85 -11.46 -0.40
CA HIS A 351 5.09 -10.73 -0.71
C HIS A 351 5.56 -10.87 -2.16
N LEU A 352 5.26 -12.00 -2.82
CA LEU A 352 5.54 -12.18 -4.25
C LEU A 352 4.59 -11.36 -5.13
N LEU A 353 3.33 -11.22 -4.71
CA LEU A 353 2.29 -10.57 -5.51
C LEU A 353 2.15 -9.06 -5.22
N LEU A 354 2.58 -8.58 -4.05
CA LEU A 354 2.53 -7.16 -3.69
C LEU A 354 3.19 -6.20 -4.70
N PRO A 355 4.31 -6.55 -5.34
CA PRO A 355 4.89 -5.70 -6.39
C PRO A 355 3.93 -5.34 -7.51
N PHE A 356 3.00 -6.24 -7.88
CA PHE A 356 1.99 -5.94 -8.90
C PHE A 356 1.05 -4.82 -8.45
N PHE A 357 0.73 -4.76 -7.16
CA PHE A 357 -0.09 -3.71 -6.60
C PHE A 357 0.64 -2.36 -6.55
N PHE A 358 1.84 -2.32 -5.97
CA PHE A 358 2.56 -1.05 -5.78
C PHE A 358 3.12 -0.49 -7.10
N LEU A 359 3.62 -1.36 -7.97
CA LEU A 359 4.08 -0.94 -9.29
C LEU A 359 2.88 -0.59 -10.19
N GLY A 360 1.77 -1.36 -10.12
CA GLY A 360 0.52 -1.08 -10.81
C GLY A 360 -0.02 0.32 -10.49
N PHE A 361 0.07 0.74 -9.24
CA PHE A 361 -0.19 2.13 -8.85
C PHE A 361 0.62 3.12 -9.71
N GLY A 362 1.94 2.93 -9.80
CA GLY A 362 2.79 3.80 -10.60
C GLY A 362 2.46 3.76 -12.10
N LEU A 363 2.03 2.60 -12.62
CA LEU A 363 1.59 2.45 -14.01
C LEU A 363 0.35 3.27 -14.36
N SER A 364 -0.49 3.60 -13.38
CA SER A 364 -1.70 4.42 -13.57
C SER A 364 -1.47 5.92 -13.37
N VAL A 365 -0.29 6.31 -12.87
CA VAL A 365 0.06 7.73 -12.65
C VAL A 365 0.51 8.39 -13.95
N ASP A 366 -0.26 9.37 -14.41
CA ASP A 366 0.15 10.28 -15.47
C ASP A 366 0.31 11.70 -14.90
N LEU A 367 1.56 12.15 -14.81
CA LEU A 367 1.91 13.51 -14.38
C LEU A 367 2.26 14.40 -15.57
N GLY A 368 2.08 13.88 -16.76
CA GLY A 368 2.59 14.53 -17.96
C GLY A 368 1.76 15.68 -18.46
N ASP A 369 0.51 15.68 -18.16
CA ASP A 369 -0.43 16.73 -18.58
C ASP A 369 -0.59 17.82 -17.52
N LEU A 370 0.21 17.76 -16.41
CA LEU A 370 0.19 18.80 -15.39
C LEU A 370 0.83 20.09 -15.94
N PRO A 371 0.06 21.16 -16.13
CA PRO A 371 0.62 22.43 -16.59
C PRO A 371 1.50 23.01 -15.47
N LEU A 372 2.79 23.18 -15.75
CA LEU A 372 3.77 23.75 -14.80
C LEU A 372 3.65 25.28 -14.72
N THR A 373 2.45 25.80 -14.51
CA THR A 373 2.24 27.22 -14.28
C THR A 373 2.52 27.59 -12.82
N THR A 374 2.82 28.87 -12.56
CA THR A 374 3.04 29.36 -11.19
C THR A 374 1.79 29.13 -10.32
N GLU A 375 0.60 29.29 -10.89
CA GLU A 375 -0.67 29.07 -10.22
C GLU A 375 -0.86 27.61 -9.80
N THR A 376 -0.70 26.66 -10.75
CA THR A 376 -0.82 25.24 -10.49
C THR A 376 0.17 24.77 -9.43
N LEU A 377 1.43 25.23 -9.51
CA LEU A 377 2.46 24.92 -8.52
C LEU A 377 2.11 25.48 -7.14
N ALA A 378 1.61 26.73 -7.07
CA ALA A 378 1.20 27.36 -5.81
C ALA A 378 0.04 26.59 -5.16
N VAL A 379 -0.98 26.17 -5.94
CA VAL A 379 -2.11 25.38 -5.44
C VAL A 379 -1.63 23.99 -4.99
N ALA A 380 -0.79 23.31 -5.76
CA ALA A 380 -0.24 22.02 -5.37
C ALA A 380 0.60 22.11 -4.08
N CYS A 381 1.42 23.14 -3.93
CA CYS A 381 2.17 23.42 -2.69
C CYS A 381 1.23 23.70 -1.52
N LEU A 382 0.18 24.49 -1.71
CA LEU A 382 -0.83 24.77 -0.68
C LEU A 382 -1.52 23.48 -0.22
N LEU A 383 -2.04 22.67 -1.16
CA LEU A 383 -2.70 21.39 -0.89
C LEU A 383 -1.76 20.45 -0.13
N THR A 384 -0.49 20.37 -0.57
CA THR A 384 0.55 19.55 0.09
C THR A 384 0.83 20.05 1.51
N ALA A 385 1.00 21.35 1.70
CA ALA A 385 1.26 21.93 3.01
C ALA A 385 0.09 21.68 3.98
N VAL A 386 -1.14 21.89 3.52
CA VAL A 386 -2.35 21.66 4.33
C VAL A 386 -2.49 20.18 4.66
N ALA A 387 -2.27 19.28 3.69
CA ALA A 387 -2.29 17.84 3.92
C ALA A 387 -1.28 17.43 5.01
N ILE A 388 -0.03 17.90 4.93
CA ILE A 388 1.02 17.59 5.91
C ILE A 388 0.69 18.18 7.28
N VAL A 389 0.39 19.46 7.35
CA VAL A 389 0.17 20.16 8.63
C VAL A 389 -1.02 19.58 9.38
N THR A 390 -2.14 19.38 8.69
CA THR A 390 -3.36 18.86 9.33
C THR A 390 -3.25 17.39 9.69
N LYS A 391 -2.64 16.57 8.84
CA LYS A 391 -2.48 15.15 9.09
C LYS A 391 -1.38 14.87 10.11
N VAL A 392 -0.15 15.31 9.84
CA VAL A 392 0.99 15.05 10.73
C VAL A 392 0.83 15.80 12.04
N GLY A 393 0.51 17.09 11.98
CA GLY A 393 0.35 17.94 13.18
C GLY A 393 -0.87 17.54 14.01
N GLY A 394 -2.02 17.32 13.37
CA GLY A 394 -3.26 16.92 14.03
C GLY A 394 -3.14 15.58 14.75
N VAL A 395 -2.61 14.57 14.04
CA VAL A 395 -2.40 13.24 14.63
C VAL A 395 -1.35 13.27 15.73
N ALA A 396 -0.24 13.98 15.53
CA ALA A 396 0.78 14.11 16.57
C ALA A 396 0.23 14.79 17.83
N LEU A 397 -0.60 15.83 17.68
CA LEU A 397 -1.27 16.49 18.79
C LEU A 397 -2.23 15.53 19.51
N ALA A 398 -3.10 14.84 18.78
CA ALA A 398 -4.04 13.87 19.36
C ALA A 398 -3.30 12.76 20.11
N ALA A 399 -2.25 12.19 19.51
CA ALA A 399 -1.43 11.15 20.15
C ALA A 399 -0.72 11.67 21.41
N HIS A 400 -0.24 12.92 21.39
CA HIS A 400 0.37 13.54 22.56
C HIS A 400 -0.64 13.76 23.69
N LEU A 401 -1.86 14.18 23.37
CA LEU A 401 -2.96 14.32 24.32
C LEU A 401 -3.38 12.97 24.91
N CYS A 402 -3.20 11.85 24.18
CA CYS A 402 -3.35 10.47 24.66
C CYS A 402 -2.14 9.98 25.49
N GLY A 403 -1.21 10.86 25.88
CA GLY A 403 -0.08 10.53 26.73
C GLY A 403 1.12 9.92 26.01
N MET A 404 1.18 9.97 24.68
CA MET A 404 2.37 9.53 23.92
C MET A 404 3.49 10.56 24.00
N GLY A 405 4.73 10.07 24.05
CA GLY A 405 5.92 10.94 23.99
C GLY A 405 5.99 11.73 22.67
N ARG A 406 6.56 12.94 22.68
CA ARG A 406 6.61 13.83 21.50
C ARG A 406 7.17 13.16 20.24
N ARG A 407 8.24 12.36 20.36
CA ARG A 407 8.84 11.63 19.23
C ARG A 407 7.93 10.54 18.70
N GLU A 408 7.32 9.78 19.60
CA GLU A 408 6.38 8.70 19.25
C GLU A 408 5.12 9.27 18.58
N ALA A 409 4.55 10.36 19.13
CA ALA A 409 3.41 11.07 18.57
C ALA A 409 3.69 11.63 17.16
N ALA A 410 4.86 12.27 16.97
CA ALA A 410 5.28 12.77 15.66
C ALA A 410 5.52 11.62 14.65
N THR A 411 6.08 10.50 15.10
CA THR A 411 6.24 9.28 14.27
C THR A 411 4.88 8.75 13.82
N LEU A 412 3.89 8.71 14.72
CA LEU A 412 2.53 8.32 14.39
C LEU A 412 1.91 9.26 13.35
N GLY A 413 2.07 10.58 13.53
CA GLY A 413 1.60 11.59 12.57
C GLY A 413 2.19 11.38 11.17
N LEU A 414 3.51 11.14 11.08
CA LEU A 414 4.16 10.85 9.81
C LEU A 414 3.67 9.54 9.17
N LEU A 415 3.48 8.49 9.97
CA LEU A 415 2.94 7.21 9.47
C LEU A 415 1.53 7.39 8.89
N MET A 416 0.67 8.15 9.57
CA MET A 416 -0.70 8.41 9.10
C MET A 416 -0.75 9.30 7.84
N ASN A 417 0.35 9.92 7.44
CA ASN A 417 0.45 10.71 6.20
C ASN A 417 0.75 9.85 4.96
N ALA A 418 0.91 8.53 5.10
CA ALA A 418 1.12 7.63 3.98
C ALA A 418 -0.13 7.55 3.10
N ARG A 419 0.03 7.76 1.80
CA ARG A 419 -0.99 7.74 0.76
C ARG A 419 -0.67 6.70 -0.31
N GLY A 420 -1.61 6.41 -1.23
CA GLY A 420 -1.33 5.42 -2.26
C GLY A 420 -2.51 5.07 -3.15
N LEU A 421 -2.57 3.82 -3.63
CA LEU A 421 -3.52 3.37 -4.64
C LEU A 421 -4.99 3.62 -4.23
N THR A 422 -5.35 3.41 -2.96
CA THR A 422 -6.72 3.69 -2.50
C THR A 422 -7.11 5.15 -2.74
N GLU A 423 -6.19 6.08 -2.59
CA GLU A 423 -6.41 7.49 -2.93
C GLU A 423 -6.56 7.70 -4.43
N LEU A 424 -5.70 7.07 -5.26
CA LEU A 424 -5.85 7.20 -6.73
C LEU A 424 -7.15 6.59 -7.24
N VAL A 425 -7.61 5.49 -6.66
CA VAL A 425 -8.94 4.94 -6.98
C VAL A 425 -10.02 5.97 -6.65
N VAL A 426 -9.95 6.61 -5.49
CA VAL A 426 -10.87 7.69 -5.11
C VAL A 426 -10.77 8.86 -6.08
N LEU A 427 -9.55 9.30 -6.40
CA LEU A 427 -9.33 10.39 -7.36
C LEU A 427 -9.86 10.04 -8.75
N GLY A 428 -9.63 8.79 -9.21
CA GLY A 428 -10.16 8.29 -10.48
C GLY A 428 -11.68 8.32 -10.52
N ILE A 429 -12.34 7.84 -9.47
CA ILE A 429 -13.82 7.91 -9.34
C ILE A 429 -14.30 9.36 -9.40
N GLY A 430 -13.64 10.28 -8.70
CA GLY A 430 -14.01 11.71 -8.72
C GLY A 430 -13.81 12.37 -10.09
N HIS A 431 -12.77 11.97 -10.79
CA HIS A 431 -12.51 12.46 -12.15
C HIS A 431 -13.50 11.87 -13.17
N GLU A 432 -13.79 10.58 -13.13
CA GLU A 432 -14.79 9.92 -13.95
C GLU A 432 -16.21 10.47 -13.69
N ALA A 433 -16.53 10.75 -12.42
CA ALA A 433 -17.77 11.42 -12.02
C ALA A 433 -17.79 12.91 -12.38
N ARG A 434 -16.71 13.46 -12.95
CA ARG A 434 -16.55 14.87 -13.32
C ARG A 434 -16.74 15.85 -12.15
N LEU A 435 -16.37 15.44 -10.94
CA LEU A 435 -16.32 16.30 -9.74
C LEU A 435 -15.10 17.21 -9.76
N ILE A 436 -13.97 16.69 -10.25
CA ILE A 436 -12.70 17.40 -10.41
C ILE A 436 -12.27 17.36 -11.88
N ASP A 437 -11.54 18.37 -12.31
CA ASP A 437 -10.91 18.38 -13.63
C ASP A 437 -9.59 17.61 -13.66
N GLY A 438 -8.97 17.49 -14.85
CA GLY A 438 -7.71 16.76 -15.02
C GLY A 438 -6.54 17.42 -14.29
N GLU A 439 -6.53 18.75 -14.16
CA GLU A 439 -5.49 19.50 -13.48
C GLU A 439 -5.52 19.25 -11.97
N MET A 440 -6.71 19.29 -11.35
CA MET A 440 -6.87 18.95 -9.93
C MET A 440 -6.56 17.48 -9.65
N PHE A 441 -6.95 16.56 -10.53
CA PHE A 441 -6.60 15.15 -10.43
C PHE A 441 -5.06 14.96 -10.38
N ALA A 442 -4.33 15.60 -11.29
CA ALA A 442 -2.87 15.50 -11.34
C ALA A 442 -2.21 16.16 -10.10
N MET A 443 -2.71 17.32 -9.64
CA MET A 443 -2.23 17.97 -8.42
C MET A 443 -2.41 17.08 -7.18
N LEU A 444 -3.60 16.50 -6.99
CA LEU A 444 -3.88 15.62 -5.84
C LEU A 444 -3.04 14.33 -5.91
N THR A 445 -2.82 13.80 -7.11
CA THR A 445 -1.89 12.68 -7.34
C THR A 445 -0.46 13.03 -6.93
N LEU A 446 0.00 14.24 -7.27
CA LEU A 446 1.32 14.73 -6.85
C LEU A 446 1.40 14.88 -5.32
N VAL A 447 0.35 15.42 -4.67
CA VAL A 447 0.25 15.50 -3.20
C VAL A 447 0.39 14.10 -2.57
N ALA A 448 -0.32 13.11 -3.11
CA ALA A 448 -0.24 11.73 -2.62
C ALA A 448 1.18 11.16 -2.73
N LEU A 449 1.84 11.39 -3.85
CA LEU A 449 3.20 10.92 -4.08
C LEU A 449 4.20 11.58 -3.13
N VAL A 450 4.18 12.92 -3.02
CA VAL A 450 5.10 13.69 -2.17
C VAL A 450 4.94 13.30 -0.69
N THR A 451 3.71 13.22 -0.19
CA THR A 451 3.43 12.86 1.21
C THR A 451 3.86 11.44 1.55
N THR A 452 3.75 10.51 0.60
CA THR A 452 4.20 9.13 0.79
C THR A 452 5.72 9.02 0.75
N LEU A 453 6.37 9.71 -0.19
CA LEU A 453 7.83 9.74 -0.30
C LEU A 453 8.51 10.29 0.96
N MET A 454 7.92 11.28 1.61
CA MET A 454 8.47 11.87 2.84
C MET A 454 8.26 11.00 4.09
N THR A 455 7.28 10.08 4.09
CA THR A 455 6.92 9.29 5.28
C THR A 455 8.09 8.42 5.75
N GLY A 456 8.72 7.67 4.85
CA GLY A 456 9.85 6.78 5.20
C GLY A 456 11.03 7.51 5.85
N PRO A 457 11.62 8.52 5.22
CA PRO A 457 12.72 9.31 5.78
C PRO A 457 12.34 10.00 7.09
N GLY A 458 11.15 10.62 7.14
CA GLY A 458 10.68 11.32 8.34
C GLY A 458 10.57 10.38 9.55
N VAL A 459 9.99 9.20 9.35
CA VAL A 459 9.89 8.18 10.41
C VAL A 459 11.27 7.71 10.87
N ARG A 460 12.20 7.47 9.96
CA ARG A 460 13.57 7.05 10.32
C ARG A 460 14.30 8.12 11.13
N LEU A 461 14.18 9.38 10.75
CA LEU A 461 14.80 10.50 11.47
C LEU A 461 14.25 10.61 12.90
N LEU A 462 12.92 10.52 13.07
CA LEU A 462 12.28 10.65 14.38
C LEU A 462 12.44 9.39 15.24
N ALA A 463 12.28 8.21 14.67
CA ALA A 463 12.41 6.96 15.41
C ALA A 463 13.86 6.60 15.76
N GLY A 464 14.84 7.35 15.25
CA GLY A 464 16.26 7.04 15.44
C GLY A 464 16.70 5.73 14.81
N LEU A 465 15.93 5.23 13.81
CA LEU A 465 16.23 4.00 13.11
C LEU A 465 17.45 4.22 12.23
N ARG A 466 18.55 3.58 12.59
CA ARG A 466 19.79 3.62 11.82
C ARG A 466 19.58 2.89 10.49
N GLY A 467 20.12 3.44 9.40
CA GLY A 467 20.06 2.81 8.08
C GLY A 467 20.65 1.39 8.11
N PRO A 468 20.25 0.49 7.19
CA PRO A 468 20.77 -0.87 7.12
C PRO A 468 22.28 -0.80 6.88
N GLY A 469 23.11 -1.19 7.89
CA GLY A 469 24.56 -1.28 7.78
C GLY A 469 25.39 -0.72 8.91
N ARG A 470 24.81 -0.22 10.00
CA ARG A 470 25.58 0.11 11.21
C ARG A 470 25.13 -0.82 12.33
N GLU A 471 25.90 -1.89 12.54
CA GLU A 471 25.84 -2.68 13.77
C GLU A 471 26.12 -1.79 14.98
N PRO A 472 25.51 -2.04 16.15
CA PRO A 472 25.88 -1.35 17.37
C PRO A 472 27.34 -1.67 17.68
N THR A 473 28.17 -0.66 17.73
CA THR A 473 29.48 -0.78 18.41
C THR A 473 29.19 -1.08 19.87
N PRO A 474 29.91 -2.06 20.47
CA PRO A 474 29.69 -2.53 21.84
C PRO A 474 29.90 -1.43 22.90
#